data_b820d42cee66d1d140f44eb352477c97
#
_entry.id   b820d42cee66d1d140f44eb352477c97
#
_cell.length_a   1.000
_cell.length_b   1.000
_cell.length_c   1.000
_cell.angle_alpha   90.00
_cell.angle_beta   90.00
_cell.angle_gamma   90.00
#
_symmetry.space_group_name_H-M   'P 1'
#
loop_
_entity.id
_entity.type
_entity.pdbx_description
1 polymer ?
#
loop_
_entity_poly.entity_id
_entity_poly.type
_entity_poly.pdbx_seq_one_letter_code
_entity_poly.pdbx_strand_id
1 'polypeptide(L)'
;MEMGKYYNPGKPESSEYSEFYANYIQLMADDNPVACLKTDFEEQTDLLDQSPGLDLDFSYDHGKWTLRQLLIHLIDCERVMGWRLLAAVRKDPNSYPGFDYLAYAENTKKDSREWVELRKEWKAVRKSTVALVKTLEPGDWNNYCTVDGERLSARALLYIIPGHLRAHFSTIKSKYLP
;
A
#
# COMPACT_ATOMS: atom_id res chain seq x y z
N MET A 1 -23.40 -3.28 -8.09
CA MET A 1 -23.36 -3.24 -6.60
C MET A 1 -22.91 -1.84 -6.23
N GLU A 2 -23.83 -1.05 -5.72
CA GLU A 2 -23.70 0.40 -5.55
C GLU A 2 -22.49 0.79 -4.69
N MET A 3 -21.69 1.72 -5.20
CA MET A 3 -20.58 2.38 -4.49
C MET A 3 -21.06 3.37 -3.40
N GLY A 4 -22.34 3.39 -3.07
CA GLY A 4 -22.99 4.37 -2.20
C GLY A 4 -22.73 4.24 -0.69
N LYS A 5 -21.88 3.33 -0.23
CA LYS A 5 -21.60 3.10 1.21
C LYS A 5 -20.16 3.31 1.63
N TYR A 6 -19.28 3.81 0.78
CA TYR A 6 -17.91 4.06 1.21
C TYR A 6 -17.81 5.44 1.85
N TYR A 7 -17.99 5.43 3.16
CA TYR A 7 -17.75 6.61 3.99
C TYR A 7 -16.30 7.06 3.82
N ASN A 8 -16.10 8.33 3.42
CA ASN A 8 -14.78 8.94 3.45
C ASN A 8 -14.47 9.30 4.91
N PRO A 9 -13.43 8.70 5.55
CA PRO A 9 -13.12 8.97 6.95
C PRO A 9 -12.56 10.36 7.22
N GLY A 10 -12.31 11.15 6.16
CA GLY A 10 -11.58 12.40 6.22
C GLY A 10 -10.08 12.22 6.39
N LYS A 11 -9.32 13.27 6.12
CA LYS A 11 -7.86 13.27 6.24
C LYS A 11 -7.42 13.04 7.68
N PRO A 12 -6.41 12.19 7.94
CA PRO A 12 -5.88 12.01 9.29
C PRO A 12 -5.10 13.25 9.77
N GLU A 13 -5.18 13.50 11.06
CA GLU A 13 -4.37 14.52 11.73
C GLU A 13 -2.91 14.05 11.89
N SER A 14 -1.96 14.98 12.00
CA SER A 14 -0.53 14.66 12.14
C SER A 14 -0.19 13.83 13.39
N SER A 15 -1.05 13.85 14.40
CA SER A 15 -0.92 13.03 15.62
C SER A 15 -1.36 11.57 15.43
N GLU A 16 -1.88 11.20 14.26
CA GLU A 16 -2.41 9.87 13.98
C GLU A 16 -1.38 8.94 13.30
N TYR A 17 -0.21 9.47 12.93
CA TYR A 17 0.83 8.72 12.22
C TYR A 17 2.22 9.34 12.48
N SER A 18 3.29 8.55 12.28
CA SER A 18 4.63 9.10 12.35
C SER A 18 4.97 9.91 11.10
N GLU A 19 5.89 10.87 11.22
CA GLU A 19 6.39 11.74 10.12
C GLU A 19 6.85 10.93 8.90
N PHE A 20 7.31 9.70 9.11
CA PHE A 20 7.69 8.78 8.03
C PHE A 20 6.58 8.59 6.98
N TYR A 21 5.31 8.66 7.37
CA TYR A 21 4.17 8.45 6.48
C TYR A 21 3.59 9.72 5.87
N ALA A 22 4.06 10.90 6.29
CA ALA A 22 3.47 12.19 5.91
C ALA A 22 3.36 12.38 4.39
N ASN A 23 4.41 12.02 3.66
CA ASN A 23 4.45 12.15 2.20
C ASN A 23 3.38 11.28 1.49
N TYR A 24 3.14 10.06 1.98
CA TYR A 24 2.11 9.19 1.39
C TYR A 24 0.70 9.75 1.62
N ILE A 25 0.45 10.27 2.83
CA ILE A 25 -0.83 10.88 3.17
C ILE A 25 -1.07 12.15 2.35
N GLN A 26 -0.02 12.95 2.11
CA GLN A 26 -0.13 14.15 1.29
C GLN A 26 -0.47 13.85 -0.18
N LEU A 27 0.02 12.75 -0.74
CA LEU A 27 -0.34 12.29 -2.08
C LEU A 27 -1.83 11.94 -2.24
N MET A 28 -2.56 11.85 -1.12
CA MET A 28 -3.98 11.50 -1.05
C MET A 28 -4.86 12.65 -0.56
N ALA A 29 -4.33 13.89 -0.49
CA ALA A 29 -4.94 14.99 0.27
C ALA A 29 -6.41 15.30 -0.06
N ASP A 30 -6.78 15.16 -1.35
CA ASP A 30 -8.10 15.57 -1.86
C ASP A 30 -8.96 14.36 -2.31
N ASP A 31 -8.45 13.14 -2.15
CA ASP A 31 -9.08 11.94 -2.65
C ASP A 31 -9.83 11.14 -1.58
N ASN A 32 -10.81 10.36 -2.01
CA ASN A 32 -11.43 9.35 -1.16
C ASN A 32 -10.56 8.09 -1.14
N PRO A 33 -9.84 7.80 -0.04
CA PRO A 33 -8.88 6.70 0.00
C PRO A 33 -9.54 5.33 -0.19
N VAL A 34 -10.81 5.17 0.20
CA VAL A 34 -11.55 3.91 0.00
C VAL A 34 -11.81 3.65 -1.47
N ALA A 35 -12.16 4.69 -2.23
CA ALA A 35 -12.32 4.57 -3.68
C ALA A 35 -10.97 4.26 -4.36
N CYS A 36 -9.91 4.95 -3.93
CA CYS A 36 -8.56 4.82 -4.48
C CYS A 36 -7.95 3.42 -4.27
N LEU A 37 -8.33 2.69 -3.22
CA LEU A 37 -7.92 1.28 -3.08
C LEU A 37 -8.27 0.44 -4.32
N LYS A 38 -9.36 0.78 -5.01
CA LYS A 38 -9.75 0.08 -6.23
C LYS A 38 -9.22 0.79 -7.48
N THR A 39 -9.52 2.07 -7.64
CA THR A 39 -9.21 2.81 -8.87
C THR A 39 -7.71 2.88 -9.13
N ASP A 40 -6.90 3.26 -8.13
CA ASP A 40 -5.46 3.35 -8.31
C ASP A 40 -4.84 1.97 -8.60
N PHE A 41 -5.35 0.91 -7.98
CA PHE A 41 -4.87 -0.44 -8.26
C PHE A 41 -5.16 -0.84 -9.72
N GLU A 42 -6.40 -0.63 -10.20
CA GLU A 42 -6.79 -0.95 -11.57
C GLU A 42 -5.96 -0.13 -12.57
N GLU A 43 -5.87 1.18 -12.39
CA GLU A 43 -5.08 2.05 -13.27
C GLU A 43 -3.60 1.66 -13.36
N GLN A 44 -2.98 1.35 -12.21
CA GLN A 44 -1.56 1.03 -12.18
C GLN A 44 -1.27 -0.37 -12.76
N THR A 45 -2.13 -1.35 -12.49
CA THR A 45 -1.96 -2.69 -13.09
C THR A 45 -2.25 -2.69 -14.58
N ASP A 46 -3.23 -1.92 -15.04
CA ASP A 46 -3.53 -1.78 -16.46
C ASP A 46 -2.40 -1.06 -17.22
N LEU A 47 -1.74 -0.09 -16.59
CA LEU A 47 -0.55 0.55 -17.13
C LEU A 47 0.58 -0.47 -17.38
N LEU A 48 0.85 -1.35 -16.42
CA LEU A 48 1.87 -2.39 -16.59
C LEU A 48 1.47 -3.44 -17.64
N ASP A 49 0.19 -3.81 -17.69
CA ASP A 49 -0.32 -4.73 -18.71
C ASP A 49 -0.18 -4.19 -20.14
N GLN A 50 -0.26 -2.87 -20.29
CA GLN A 50 -0.18 -2.18 -21.58
C GLN A 50 1.25 -1.74 -21.94
N SER A 51 2.24 -1.94 -21.06
CA SER A 51 3.61 -1.50 -21.28
C SER A 51 4.37 -2.53 -22.15
N PRO A 52 4.67 -2.21 -23.43
CA PRO A 52 5.38 -3.12 -24.31
C PRO A 52 6.83 -3.29 -23.82
N GLY A 53 7.31 -4.53 -23.80
CA GLY A 53 8.68 -4.81 -23.39
C GLY A 53 8.97 -4.61 -21.90
N LEU A 54 7.96 -4.77 -21.05
CA LEU A 54 8.12 -4.69 -19.60
C LEU A 54 9.22 -5.64 -19.13
N ASP A 55 10.31 -5.08 -18.65
CA ASP A 55 11.46 -5.85 -18.11
C ASP A 55 11.44 -5.80 -16.58
N LEU A 56 11.05 -6.92 -15.97
CA LEU A 56 10.97 -7.04 -14.51
C LEU A 56 12.34 -7.07 -13.84
N ASP A 57 13.40 -7.41 -14.57
CA ASP A 57 14.76 -7.50 -14.04
C ASP A 57 15.55 -6.21 -14.27
N PHE A 58 14.96 -5.25 -14.97
CA PHE A 58 15.55 -3.92 -15.16
C PHE A 58 15.65 -3.15 -13.84
N SER A 59 16.81 -2.53 -13.63
CA SER A 59 17.08 -1.54 -12.58
C SER A 59 17.61 -0.27 -13.23
N TYR A 60 17.04 0.87 -12.88
CA TYR A 60 17.37 2.15 -13.52
C TYR A 60 18.72 2.74 -13.11
N ASP A 61 19.36 2.19 -12.07
CA ASP A 61 20.69 2.61 -11.61
C ASP A 61 21.34 1.51 -10.75
N HIS A 62 22.67 1.60 -10.58
CA HIS A 62 23.41 0.68 -9.74
C HIS A 62 22.91 0.71 -8.27
N GLY A 63 22.68 -0.46 -7.71
CA GLY A 63 22.19 -0.62 -6.31
C GLY A 63 20.71 -0.26 -6.09
N LYS A 64 19.97 0.06 -7.16
CA LYS A 64 18.51 0.21 -7.08
C LYS A 64 17.83 -1.14 -7.26
N TRP A 65 16.64 -1.26 -6.74
CA TRP A 65 15.81 -2.44 -6.92
C TRP A 65 15.47 -2.68 -8.38
N THR A 66 15.30 -3.94 -8.76
CA THR A 66 14.66 -4.27 -10.02
C THR A 66 13.16 -3.94 -9.95
N LEU A 67 12.52 -3.82 -11.10
CA LEU A 67 11.07 -3.63 -11.15
C LEU A 67 10.33 -4.77 -10.40
N ARG A 68 10.80 -6.01 -10.55
CA ARG A 68 10.29 -7.18 -9.83
C ARG A 68 10.34 -6.98 -8.31
N GLN A 69 11.50 -6.59 -7.79
CA GLN A 69 11.66 -6.31 -6.35
C GLN A 69 10.74 -5.20 -5.86
N LEU A 70 10.58 -4.14 -6.66
CA LEU A 70 9.70 -3.03 -6.32
C LEU A 70 8.22 -3.45 -6.29
N LEU A 71 7.78 -4.28 -7.24
CA LEU A 71 6.41 -4.80 -7.26
C LEU A 71 6.14 -5.75 -6.09
N ILE A 72 7.09 -6.61 -5.74
CA ILE A 72 7.00 -7.48 -4.55
C ILE A 72 6.95 -6.62 -3.28
N HIS A 73 7.78 -5.58 -3.19
CA HIS A 73 7.75 -4.64 -2.07
C HIS A 73 6.35 -4.00 -1.90
N LEU A 74 5.70 -3.59 -2.98
CA LEU A 74 4.34 -3.05 -2.91
C LEU A 74 3.34 -4.08 -2.35
N ILE A 75 3.46 -5.34 -2.77
CA ILE A 75 2.60 -6.43 -2.30
C ILE A 75 2.83 -6.69 -0.81
N ASP A 76 4.09 -6.77 -0.39
CA ASP A 76 4.45 -7.06 1.00
C ASP A 76 4.08 -5.91 1.94
N CYS A 77 4.33 -4.66 1.53
CA CYS A 77 3.90 -3.49 2.29
C CYS A 77 2.39 -3.47 2.48
N GLU A 78 1.61 -3.79 1.45
CA GLU A 78 0.15 -3.84 1.58
C GLU A 78 -0.30 -4.93 2.56
N ARG A 79 0.36 -6.09 2.60
CA ARG A 79 0.10 -7.13 3.63
C ARG A 79 0.35 -6.61 5.04
N VAL A 80 1.50 -5.97 5.24
CA VAL A 80 1.87 -5.39 6.55
C VAL A 80 0.88 -4.31 6.96
N MET A 81 0.53 -3.38 6.07
CA MET A 81 -0.42 -2.31 6.37
C MET A 81 -1.85 -2.84 6.57
N GLY A 82 -2.27 -3.85 5.80
CA GLY A 82 -3.56 -4.52 5.97
C GLY A 82 -3.67 -5.24 7.32
N TRP A 83 -2.59 -5.88 7.77
CA TRP A 83 -2.53 -6.48 9.10
C TRP A 83 -2.57 -5.42 10.22
N ARG A 84 -1.82 -4.32 10.08
CA ARG A 84 -1.85 -3.19 11.02
C ARG A 84 -3.24 -2.56 11.08
N LEU A 85 -3.93 -2.43 9.94
CA LEU A 85 -5.32 -1.98 9.90
C LEU A 85 -6.23 -2.92 10.70
N LEU A 86 -6.08 -4.24 10.53
CA LEU A 86 -6.82 -5.22 11.31
C LEU A 86 -6.54 -5.06 12.81
N ALA A 87 -5.28 -4.93 13.21
CA ALA A 87 -4.89 -4.74 14.62
C ALA A 87 -5.52 -3.45 15.19
N ALA A 88 -5.46 -2.34 14.45
CA ALA A 88 -6.05 -1.07 14.87
C ALA A 88 -7.57 -1.21 15.09
N VAL A 89 -8.31 -1.73 14.11
CA VAL A 89 -9.78 -1.82 14.20
C VAL A 89 -10.27 -2.88 15.18
N ARG A 90 -9.43 -3.86 15.53
CA ARG A 90 -9.70 -4.84 16.60
C ARG A 90 -9.20 -4.37 17.96
N LYS A 91 -8.62 -3.16 18.05
CA LYS A 91 -8.12 -2.53 19.30
C LYS A 91 -7.08 -3.42 19.99
N ASP A 92 -6.20 -4.01 19.19
CA ASP A 92 -5.14 -4.87 19.69
C ASP A 92 -4.21 -4.05 20.61
N PRO A 93 -4.02 -4.45 21.89
CA PRO A 93 -3.24 -3.68 22.85
C PRO A 93 -1.71 -3.82 22.66
N ASN A 94 -1.26 -4.72 21.78
CA ASN A 94 0.16 -4.96 21.59
C ASN A 94 0.84 -3.82 20.84
N SER A 95 2.10 -3.58 21.17
CA SER A 95 2.99 -2.74 20.37
C SER A 95 3.78 -3.64 19.40
N TYR A 96 3.83 -3.21 18.15
CA TYR A 96 4.47 -3.95 17.07
C TYR A 96 5.76 -3.25 16.63
N PRO A 97 6.81 -3.99 16.28
CA PRO A 97 7.99 -3.39 15.67
C PRO A 97 7.67 -2.89 14.26
N GLY A 98 8.49 -1.97 13.76
CA GLY A 98 8.63 -1.72 12.34
C GLY A 98 9.07 -2.99 11.61
N PHE A 99 8.99 -2.99 10.28
CA PHE A 99 9.57 -4.08 9.49
C PHE A 99 10.68 -3.56 8.59
N ASP A 100 11.72 -4.33 8.44
CA ASP A 100 12.85 -4.00 7.59
C ASP A 100 12.51 -4.31 6.12
N TYR A 101 11.91 -3.32 5.45
CA TYR A 101 11.53 -3.45 4.04
C TYR A 101 12.74 -3.60 3.11
N LEU A 102 13.93 -3.13 3.53
CA LEU A 102 15.15 -3.31 2.75
C LEU A 102 15.62 -4.76 2.79
N ALA A 103 15.61 -5.38 3.97
CA ALA A 103 15.91 -6.80 4.12
C ALA A 103 14.89 -7.67 3.39
N TYR A 104 13.60 -7.29 3.39
CA TYR A 104 12.57 -7.99 2.62
C TYR A 104 12.89 -7.96 1.12
N ALA A 105 13.17 -6.78 0.57
CA ALA A 105 13.52 -6.64 -0.85
C ALA A 105 14.82 -7.41 -1.21
N GLU A 106 15.80 -7.44 -0.32
CA GLU A 106 17.04 -8.22 -0.52
C GLU A 106 16.73 -9.72 -0.62
N ASN A 107 15.85 -10.23 0.23
CA ASN A 107 15.47 -11.64 0.24
C ASN A 107 14.62 -12.04 -0.97
N THR A 108 14.12 -11.10 -1.76
CA THR A 108 13.37 -11.38 -3.00
C THR A 108 14.22 -11.37 -4.26
N LYS A 109 15.53 -11.17 -4.18
CA LYS A 109 16.44 -11.14 -5.34
C LYS A 109 16.42 -12.40 -6.21
N LYS A 110 16.04 -13.53 -5.65
CA LYS A 110 15.94 -14.81 -6.37
C LYS A 110 14.53 -15.11 -6.88
N ASP A 111 13.59 -14.21 -6.65
CA ASP A 111 12.23 -14.39 -7.14
C ASP A 111 12.21 -14.26 -8.67
N SER A 112 11.62 -15.23 -9.34
CA SER A 112 11.55 -15.32 -10.80
C SER A 112 10.12 -15.30 -11.33
N ARG A 113 9.15 -14.93 -10.48
CA ARG A 113 7.73 -14.87 -10.88
C ARG A 113 7.54 -13.81 -11.97
N GLU A 114 6.76 -14.16 -12.97
CA GLU A 114 6.38 -13.26 -14.03
C GLU A 114 5.30 -12.26 -13.57
N TRP A 115 5.12 -11.17 -14.34
CA TRP A 115 4.15 -10.12 -14.00
C TRP A 115 2.74 -10.67 -13.77
N VAL A 116 2.29 -11.63 -14.56
CA VAL A 116 0.96 -12.25 -14.42
C VAL A 116 0.76 -12.91 -13.05
N GLU A 117 1.81 -13.49 -12.48
CA GLU A 117 1.77 -14.14 -11.17
C GLU A 117 1.78 -13.10 -10.04
N LEU A 118 2.65 -12.10 -10.13
CA LEU A 118 2.69 -10.97 -9.20
C LEU A 118 1.37 -10.19 -9.19
N ARG A 119 0.81 -9.90 -10.36
CA ARG A 119 -0.49 -9.25 -10.49
C ARG A 119 -1.62 -10.05 -9.83
N LYS A 120 -1.63 -11.36 -10.02
CA LYS A 120 -2.62 -12.26 -9.40
C LYS A 120 -2.53 -12.24 -7.88
N GLU A 121 -1.32 -12.34 -7.35
CA GLU A 121 -1.05 -12.25 -5.93
C GLU A 121 -1.48 -10.90 -5.35
N TRP A 122 -1.06 -9.80 -5.97
CA TRP A 122 -1.40 -8.46 -5.54
C TRP A 122 -2.92 -8.22 -5.53
N LYS A 123 -3.60 -8.68 -6.57
CA LYS A 123 -5.07 -8.64 -6.64
C LYS A 123 -5.73 -9.38 -5.47
N ALA A 124 -5.16 -10.50 -5.02
CA ALA A 124 -5.68 -11.24 -3.87
C ALA A 124 -5.46 -10.46 -2.56
N VAL A 125 -4.28 -9.87 -2.36
CA VAL A 125 -3.97 -9.02 -1.21
C VAL A 125 -4.89 -7.80 -1.17
N ARG A 126 -5.04 -7.07 -2.29
CA ARG A 126 -5.93 -5.92 -2.41
C ARG A 126 -7.39 -6.28 -2.11
N LYS A 127 -7.87 -7.41 -2.60
CA LYS A 127 -9.22 -7.91 -2.28
C LYS A 127 -9.40 -8.15 -0.79
N SER A 128 -8.38 -8.69 -0.11
CA SER A 128 -8.41 -8.90 1.34
C SER A 128 -8.49 -7.57 2.09
N THR A 129 -7.64 -6.59 1.72
CA THR A 129 -7.67 -5.22 2.29
C THR A 129 -9.04 -4.58 2.12
N VAL A 130 -9.59 -4.61 0.90
CA VAL A 130 -10.91 -4.03 0.60
C VAL A 130 -12.02 -4.75 1.35
N ALA A 131 -11.94 -6.07 1.51
CA ALA A 131 -12.93 -6.84 2.28
C ALA A 131 -12.96 -6.42 3.75
N LEU A 132 -11.78 -6.20 4.36
CA LEU A 132 -11.70 -5.67 5.73
C LEU A 132 -12.31 -4.26 5.81
N VAL A 133 -11.90 -3.35 4.93
CA VAL A 133 -12.39 -1.95 4.91
C VAL A 133 -13.91 -1.87 4.80
N LYS A 134 -14.54 -2.78 4.05
CA LYS A 134 -16.01 -2.84 3.91
C LYS A 134 -16.76 -3.19 5.20
N THR A 135 -16.09 -3.74 6.18
CA THR A 135 -16.69 -4.09 7.49
C THR A 135 -16.61 -2.99 8.51
N LEU A 136 -15.92 -1.87 8.18
CA LEU A 136 -15.64 -0.82 9.14
C LEU A 136 -16.79 0.19 9.23
N GLU A 137 -17.06 0.61 10.46
CA GLU A 137 -18.04 1.63 10.78
C GLU A 137 -17.35 2.98 11.07
N PRO A 138 -18.06 4.11 11.05
CA PRO A 138 -17.46 5.44 11.27
C PRO A 138 -16.61 5.57 12.54
N GLY A 139 -16.98 4.84 13.61
CA GLY A 139 -16.22 4.85 14.88
C GLY A 139 -14.87 4.13 14.81
N ASP A 140 -14.68 3.22 13.84
CA ASP A 140 -13.46 2.43 13.75
C ASP A 140 -12.27 3.22 13.24
N TRP A 141 -12.49 4.31 12.52
CA TRP A 141 -11.43 5.11 11.91
C TRP A 141 -10.49 5.76 12.92
N ASN A 142 -10.99 6.00 14.15
CA ASN A 142 -10.20 6.58 15.23
C ASN A 142 -9.42 5.53 16.04
N ASN A 143 -9.71 4.24 15.85
CA ASN A 143 -8.94 3.17 16.47
C ASN A 143 -7.51 3.16 15.91
N TYR A 144 -6.55 2.70 16.70
CA TYR A 144 -5.15 2.69 16.33
C TYR A 144 -4.45 1.42 16.80
N CYS A 145 -3.37 1.07 16.12
CA CYS A 145 -2.34 0.17 16.63
C CYS A 145 -1.09 0.98 17.01
N THR A 146 -0.20 0.36 17.76
CA THR A 146 1.10 0.96 18.12
C THR A 146 2.20 0.29 17.33
N VAL A 147 3.02 1.09 16.63
CA VAL A 147 4.17 0.62 15.84
C VAL A 147 5.39 1.44 16.24
N ASP A 148 6.46 0.78 16.68
CA ASP A 148 7.67 1.43 17.20
C ASP A 148 7.40 2.48 18.30
N GLY A 149 6.39 2.22 19.12
CA GLY A 149 5.96 3.14 20.18
C GLY A 149 5.07 4.30 19.73
N GLU A 150 4.83 4.45 18.43
CA GLU A 150 3.99 5.51 17.88
C GLU A 150 2.60 5.02 17.47
N ARG A 151 1.61 5.91 17.57
CA ARG A 151 0.24 5.62 17.16
C ARG A 151 0.13 5.63 15.64
N LEU A 152 -0.63 4.66 15.13
CA LEU A 152 -0.97 4.58 13.73
C LEU A 152 -2.47 4.26 13.61
N SER A 153 -3.28 5.26 13.27
CA SER A 153 -4.73 5.11 13.23
C SER A 153 -5.20 4.30 12.02
N ALA A 154 -6.38 3.70 12.13
CA ALA A 154 -7.03 3.02 11.01
C ALA A 154 -7.26 3.97 9.83
N ARG A 155 -7.64 5.23 10.11
CA ARG A 155 -7.78 6.29 9.10
C ARG A 155 -6.46 6.56 8.40
N ALA A 156 -5.36 6.75 9.14
CA ALA A 156 -4.04 6.98 8.56
C ALA A 156 -3.59 5.81 7.67
N LEU A 157 -3.77 4.57 8.13
CA LEU A 157 -3.45 3.37 7.35
C LEU A 157 -4.21 3.31 6.03
N LEU A 158 -5.47 3.73 6.03
CA LEU A 158 -6.29 3.78 4.82
C LEU A 158 -5.76 4.79 3.80
N TYR A 159 -5.17 5.91 4.23
CA TYR A 159 -4.50 6.89 3.37
C TYR A 159 -3.11 6.41 2.92
N ILE A 160 -2.38 5.74 3.81
CA ILE A 160 -1.01 5.27 3.53
C ILE A 160 -1.00 4.21 2.41
N ILE A 161 -1.94 3.26 2.41
CA ILE A 161 -1.94 2.17 1.42
C ILE A 161 -1.98 2.69 -0.03
N PRO A 162 -2.97 3.48 -0.47
CA PRO A 162 -2.96 4.03 -1.82
C PRO A 162 -1.89 5.11 -2.03
N GLY A 163 -1.54 5.91 -1.02
CA GLY A 163 -0.49 6.91 -1.14
C GLY A 163 0.90 6.30 -1.35
N HIS A 164 1.20 5.19 -0.69
CA HIS A 164 2.42 4.41 -0.90
C HIS A 164 2.48 3.86 -2.34
N LEU A 165 1.37 3.32 -2.83
CA LEU A 165 1.24 2.88 -4.21
C LEU A 165 1.56 4.03 -5.19
N ARG A 166 0.94 5.20 -5.02
CA ARG A 166 1.16 6.38 -5.86
C ARG A 166 2.62 6.83 -5.88
N ALA A 167 3.26 6.89 -4.71
CA ALA A 167 4.67 7.28 -4.57
C ALA A 167 5.57 6.36 -5.41
N HIS A 168 5.40 5.06 -5.29
CA HIS A 168 6.21 4.10 -6.03
C HIS A 168 5.87 4.07 -7.52
N PHE A 169 4.61 4.20 -7.90
CA PHE A 169 4.24 4.28 -9.32
C PHE A 169 4.70 5.57 -10.00
N SER A 170 4.85 6.67 -9.28
CA SER A 170 5.55 7.84 -9.81
C SER A 170 6.99 7.49 -10.24
N THR A 171 7.69 6.72 -9.42
CA THR A 171 9.03 6.21 -9.74
C THR A 171 9.01 5.20 -10.90
N ILE A 172 8.05 4.27 -10.90
CA ILE A 172 7.90 3.28 -11.97
C ILE A 172 7.71 3.99 -13.32
N LYS A 173 6.76 4.92 -13.40
CA LYS A 173 6.46 5.69 -14.61
C LYS A 173 7.65 6.49 -15.13
N SER A 174 8.46 7.04 -14.22
CA SER A 174 9.56 7.94 -14.62
C SER A 174 10.90 7.24 -14.87
N LYS A 175 11.07 6.01 -14.38
CA LYS A 175 12.38 5.34 -14.34
C LYS A 175 12.40 3.93 -14.89
N TYR A 176 11.28 3.20 -14.88
CA TYR A 176 11.22 1.80 -15.26
C TYR A 176 10.44 1.55 -16.56
N LEU A 177 9.56 2.46 -16.92
CA LEU A 177 8.81 2.36 -18.18
C LEU A 177 9.52 3.17 -19.28
N PRO A 178 9.45 2.70 -20.54
CA PRO A 178 10.07 3.37 -21.68
C PRO A 178 9.43 4.73 -21.97
#